data_09f6d300d79f2bc1cdb7b7c650796fcd
#
_entry.id   09f6d300d79f2bc1cdb7b7c650796fcd
#
_cell.length_a   1.000
_cell.length_b   1.000
_cell.length_c   1.000
_cell.angle_alpha   90.00
_cell.angle_beta   90.00
_cell.angle_gamma   90.00
#
_symmetry.space_group_name_H-M   'P 1'
#
loop_
_entity.id
_entity.type
_entity.pdbx_description
1 polymer ?
#
loop_
_entity_poly.entity_id
_entity_poly.type
_entity_poly.pdbx_seq_one_letter_code
_entity_poly.pdbx_strand_id
1 'polypeptide(L)'
;NYFYAIKITGVFDKIDTRSPEKHEKPYPSLLEILKTQSIFNYENSKGTIVGFFSPEYTQGVGVGGFHLHYISDDRTQGGHVFNFDIKNATVEVSKPLNFKLELPQSEEYKAVSINLKTLHKEVHKAESSR
;
A
#
# COMPACT_ATOMS: atom_id res chain seq x y z
N ASN A 1 -0.84 -17.97 -6.82
CA ASN A 1 0.20 -18.42 -5.89
C ASN A 1 1.57 -17.74 -6.09
N TYR A 2 1.68 -16.73 -6.95
CA TYR A 2 2.92 -16.01 -7.20
C TYR A 2 2.81 -14.54 -6.82
N PHE A 3 3.95 -13.91 -6.55
CA PHE A 3 4.03 -12.46 -6.50
C PHE A 3 3.98 -11.87 -7.91
N TYR A 4 3.37 -10.72 -8.04
CA TYR A 4 3.42 -9.92 -9.26
C TYR A 4 3.78 -8.48 -8.92
N ALA A 5 4.79 -7.94 -9.59
CA ALA A 5 5.04 -6.51 -9.62
C ALA A 5 4.20 -5.92 -10.75
N ILE A 6 3.49 -4.85 -10.47
CA ILE A 6 2.50 -4.25 -11.35
C ILE A 6 2.84 -2.78 -11.57
N LYS A 7 2.78 -2.34 -12.82
CA LYS A 7 2.88 -0.93 -13.18
C LYS A 7 1.79 -0.62 -14.20
N ILE A 8 0.99 0.40 -13.94
CA ILE A 8 -0.10 0.86 -14.80
C ILE A 8 0.16 2.33 -15.11
N THR A 9 0.47 2.65 -16.36
CA THR A 9 0.76 4.02 -16.78
C THR A 9 -0.28 4.50 -17.77
N GLY A 10 -0.94 5.62 -17.51
CA GLY A 10 -1.96 6.13 -18.41
C GLY A 10 -2.81 7.25 -17.82
N VAL A 11 -4.04 7.34 -18.35
CA VAL A 11 -5.07 8.27 -17.89
C VAL A 11 -6.14 7.50 -17.16
N PHE A 12 -6.49 7.99 -15.99
CA PHE A 12 -7.49 7.42 -15.11
C PHE A 12 -8.68 8.38 -15.03
N ASP A 13 -9.89 7.87 -15.25
CA ASP A 13 -11.10 8.67 -15.07
C ASP A 13 -11.29 9.02 -13.59
N LYS A 14 -10.91 8.07 -12.70
CA LYS A 14 -10.96 8.25 -11.25
C LYS A 14 -9.81 7.52 -10.57
N ILE A 15 -9.22 8.15 -9.54
CA ILE A 15 -8.31 7.49 -8.59
C ILE A 15 -8.63 7.99 -7.19
N ASP A 16 -8.93 7.06 -6.29
CA ASP A 16 -9.10 7.33 -4.87
C ASP A 16 -7.86 6.85 -4.12
N THR A 17 -7.22 7.77 -3.43
CA THR A 17 -6.02 7.50 -2.64
C THR A 17 -6.16 7.98 -1.22
N ARG A 18 -5.29 7.49 -0.36
CA ARG A 18 -5.15 7.93 1.02
C ARG A 18 -3.68 8.10 1.39
N SER A 19 -3.42 8.97 2.33
CA SER A 19 -2.11 9.19 2.90
C SER A 19 -2.21 9.47 4.39
N PRO A 20 -1.42 8.83 5.24
CA PRO A 20 -1.33 9.17 6.66
C PRO A 20 -0.66 10.52 6.82
N GLU A 21 -1.00 11.23 7.90
CA GLU A 21 -0.30 12.42 8.32
C GLU A 21 1.09 12.09 8.87
N LYS A 22 1.98 13.08 8.86
CA LYS A 22 3.28 12.96 9.49
C LYS A 22 3.13 12.90 11.01
N HIS A 23 3.76 11.92 11.62
CA HIS A 23 3.83 11.76 13.07
C HIS A 23 5.27 11.89 13.59
N GLU A 24 5.40 12.27 14.85
CA GLU A 24 6.68 12.31 15.58
C GLU A 24 6.79 11.14 16.57
N LYS A 25 8.02 10.81 16.96
CA LYS A 25 8.27 9.77 17.98
C LYS A 25 7.79 10.19 19.39
N PRO A 26 7.23 9.24 20.15
CA PRO A 26 6.94 7.84 19.84
C PRO A 26 5.77 7.71 18.84
N TYR A 27 5.95 6.88 17.81
CA TYR A 27 4.93 6.70 16.80
C TYR A 27 3.69 5.99 17.37
N PRO A 28 2.47 6.50 17.08
CA PRO A 28 1.24 5.79 17.41
C PRO A 28 1.11 4.48 16.63
N SER A 29 0.18 3.63 17.04
CA SER A 29 -0.12 2.41 16.29
C SER A 29 -0.62 2.72 14.87
N LEU A 30 -0.44 1.78 13.93
CA LEU A 30 -0.92 1.96 12.56
C LEU A 30 -2.42 2.30 12.51
N LEU A 31 -3.23 1.65 13.35
CA LEU A 31 -4.67 1.93 13.42
C LEU A 31 -5.01 3.35 13.90
N GLU A 32 -4.19 3.91 14.79
CA GLU A 32 -4.38 5.30 15.24
C GLU A 32 -3.99 6.27 14.13
N ILE A 33 -2.89 6.02 13.45
CA ILE A 33 -2.43 6.81 12.29
C ILE A 33 -3.52 6.84 11.20
N LEU A 34 -4.14 5.71 10.91
CA LEU A 34 -5.15 5.60 9.87
C LEU A 34 -6.48 6.29 10.20
N LYS A 35 -6.75 6.61 11.47
CA LYS A 35 -7.94 7.39 11.85
C LYS A 35 -7.90 8.84 11.36
N THR A 36 -6.69 9.38 11.19
CA THR A 36 -6.44 10.78 10.77
C THR A 36 -5.94 10.89 9.33
N GLN A 37 -5.96 9.78 8.57
CA GLN A 37 -5.49 9.79 7.19
C GLN A 37 -6.33 10.72 6.31
N SER A 38 -5.66 11.41 5.40
CA SER A 38 -6.31 12.20 4.35
C SER A 38 -6.72 11.29 3.20
N ILE A 39 -7.93 11.53 2.68
CA ILE A 39 -8.46 10.84 1.49
C ILE A 39 -8.48 11.84 0.34
N PHE A 40 -8.01 11.43 -0.82
CA PHE A 40 -7.97 12.22 -2.03
C PHE A 40 -8.71 11.52 -3.15
N ASN A 41 -9.50 12.27 -3.90
CA ASN A 41 -10.22 11.81 -5.06
C ASN A 41 -9.73 12.62 -6.26
N TYR A 42 -9.10 11.97 -7.22
CA TYR A 42 -8.58 12.59 -8.44
C TYR A 42 -9.41 12.15 -9.62
N GLU A 43 -9.76 13.08 -10.50
CA GLU A 43 -10.51 12.85 -11.73
C GLU A 43 -9.67 13.23 -12.95
N ASN A 44 -9.81 12.47 -14.04
CA ASN A 44 -9.07 12.69 -15.29
C ASN A 44 -7.56 12.86 -15.07
N SER A 45 -7.01 12.10 -14.15
CA SER A 45 -5.60 12.23 -13.75
C SER A 45 -4.71 11.35 -14.62
N LYS A 46 -3.58 11.91 -15.08
CA LYS A 46 -2.55 11.20 -15.82
C LYS A 46 -1.38 10.88 -14.93
N GLY A 47 -0.94 9.61 -14.93
CA GLY A 47 0.15 9.19 -14.06
C GLY A 47 0.40 7.69 -14.09
N THR A 48 1.01 7.21 -13.00
CA THR A 48 1.44 5.82 -12.88
C THR A 48 1.01 5.23 -11.54
N ILE A 49 0.37 4.07 -11.59
CA ILE A 49 0.17 3.20 -10.44
C ILE A 49 1.30 2.16 -10.44
N VAL A 50 1.93 1.95 -9.29
CA VAL A 50 2.91 0.88 -9.06
C VAL A 50 2.59 0.12 -7.79
N GLY A 51 2.92 -1.16 -7.76
CA GLY A 51 2.79 -1.96 -6.56
C GLY A 51 2.91 -3.46 -6.82
N PHE A 52 2.36 -4.21 -5.89
CA PHE A 52 2.46 -5.66 -5.90
C PHE A 52 1.09 -6.30 -5.68
N PHE A 53 0.92 -7.48 -6.28
CA PHE A 53 0.00 -8.49 -5.79
C PHE A 53 0.82 -9.53 -5.03
N SER A 54 0.44 -9.79 -3.79
CA SER A 54 1.08 -10.79 -2.93
C SER A 54 0.10 -11.91 -2.58
N PRO A 55 0.51 -13.18 -2.62
CA PRO A 55 -0.34 -14.28 -2.21
C PRO A 55 -0.75 -14.18 -0.73
N GLU A 56 -1.93 -14.66 -0.39
CA GLU A 56 -2.45 -14.61 0.99
C GLU A 56 -1.55 -15.30 2.02
N TYR A 57 -0.79 -16.34 1.62
CA TYR A 57 0.15 -17.02 2.53
C TYR A 57 1.28 -16.13 3.04
N THR A 58 1.48 -14.93 2.45
CA THR A 58 2.48 -13.95 2.91
C THR A 58 1.95 -13.04 4.01
N GLN A 59 0.69 -13.17 4.38
CA GLN A 59 0.06 -12.39 5.43
C GLN A 59 0.84 -12.48 6.75
N GLY A 60 1.19 -11.35 7.34
CA GLY A 60 2.02 -11.25 8.53
C GLY A 60 3.49 -10.96 8.27
N VAL A 61 4.00 -11.23 7.06
CA VAL A 61 5.33 -10.80 6.59
C VAL A 61 5.19 -9.62 5.63
N GLY A 62 4.07 -9.55 4.91
CA GLY A 62 3.68 -8.49 4.02
C GLY A 62 2.17 -8.33 4.00
N VAL A 63 1.66 -7.60 3.04
CA VAL A 63 0.23 -7.41 2.78
C VAL A 63 -0.21 -8.39 1.70
N GLY A 64 -1.16 -9.26 2.01
CA GLY A 64 -1.80 -10.15 1.04
C GLY A 64 -2.75 -9.38 0.13
N GLY A 65 -2.85 -9.76 -1.15
CA GLY A 65 -3.66 -9.07 -2.15
C GLY A 65 -2.91 -7.96 -2.88
N PHE A 66 -3.65 -6.99 -3.41
CA PHE A 66 -3.09 -5.83 -4.09
C PHE A 66 -2.67 -4.74 -3.10
N HIS A 67 -1.45 -4.25 -3.24
CA HIS A 67 -0.91 -3.11 -2.53
C HIS A 67 -0.32 -2.15 -3.56
N LEU A 68 -1.06 -1.08 -3.86
CA LEU A 68 -0.79 -0.18 -4.98
C LEU A 68 -0.65 1.27 -4.52
N HIS A 69 0.26 1.99 -5.16
CA HIS A 69 0.47 3.42 -4.96
C HIS A 69 0.41 4.17 -6.28
N TYR A 70 -0.15 5.37 -6.25
CA TYR A 70 -0.27 6.26 -7.39
C TYR A 70 0.67 7.46 -7.28
N ILE A 71 1.15 7.94 -8.41
CA ILE A 71 1.76 9.24 -8.57
C ILE A 71 1.37 9.85 -9.94
N SER A 72 0.93 11.11 -9.96
CA SER A 72 0.66 11.84 -11.19
C SER A 72 1.93 12.23 -11.92
N ASP A 73 1.85 12.47 -13.23
CA ASP A 73 2.99 12.85 -14.07
C ASP A 73 3.63 14.17 -13.58
N ASP A 74 2.82 15.12 -13.11
CA ASP A 74 3.26 16.40 -12.54
C ASP A 74 3.72 16.30 -11.09
N ARG A 75 3.57 15.11 -10.46
CA ARG A 75 3.95 14.79 -9.06
C ARG A 75 3.24 15.63 -8.00
N THR A 76 2.06 16.14 -8.31
CA THR A 76 1.24 16.91 -7.36
C THR A 76 0.19 16.05 -6.67
N GLN A 77 -0.11 14.88 -7.23
CA GLN A 77 -1.11 13.92 -6.73
C GLN A 77 -0.47 12.57 -6.47
N GLY A 78 -0.91 11.88 -5.42
CA GLY A 78 -0.39 10.55 -5.10
C GLY A 78 -1.02 9.96 -3.85
N GLY A 79 -0.57 8.76 -3.48
CA GLY A 79 -0.97 8.07 -2.26
C GLY A 79 -1.21 6.58 -2.44
N HIS A 80 -1.60 5.92 -1.34
CA HIS A 80 -2.03 4.53 -1.34
C HIS A 80 -3.39 4.41 -2.04
N VAL A 81 -3.46 3.57 -3.08
CA VAL A 81 -4.66 3.43 -3.92
C VAL A 81 -5.60 2.40 -3.31
N PHE A 82 -6.88 2.74 -3.19
CA PHE A 82 -7.91 1.80 -2.78
C PHE A 82 -9.05 1.66 -3.80
N ASN A 83 -9.12 2.56 -4.80
CA ASN A 83 -10.06 2.46 -5.92
C ASN A 83 -9.53 3.23 -7.13
N PHE A 84 -9.81 2.77 -8.35
CA PHE A 84 -9.49 3.50 -9.58
C PHE A 84 -10.31 2.98 -10.77
N ASP A 85 -10.55 3.88 -11.73
CA ASP A 85 -11.15 3.60 -13.02
C ASP A 85 -10.18 4.03 -14.13
N ILE A 86 -9.86 3.08 -15.02
CA ILE A 86 -8.91 3.32 -16.13
C ILE A 86 -9.67 3.83 -17.34
N LYS A 87 -9.27 4.98 -17.87
CA LYS A 87 -9.71 5.47 -19.17
C LYS A 87 -8.89 4.85 -20.31
N ASN A 88 -7.57 4.95 -20.19
CA ASN A 88 -6.61 4.38 -21.14
C ASN A 88 -5.26 4.21 -20.44
N ALA A 89 -4.74 2.98 -20.42
CA ALA A 89 -3.47 2.70 -19.77
C ALA A 89 -2.74 1.52 -20.41
N THR A 90 -1.42 1.52 -20.21
CA THR A 90 -0.56 0.37 -20.42
C THR A 90 -0.30 -0.32 -19.11
N VAL A 91 -0.53 -1.63 -19.07
CA VAL A 91 -0.26 -2.47 -17.89
C VAL A 91 0.97 -3.31 -18.15
N GLU A 92 1.96 -3.19 -17.27
CA GLU A 92 3.18 -4.00 -17.26
C GLU A 92 3.15 -4.89 -16.02
N VAL A 93 3.41 -6.18 -16.19
CA VAL A 93 3.41 -7.16 -15.10
C VAL A 93 4.70 -7.97 -15.15
N SER A 94 5.36 -8.09 -14.00
CA SER A 94 6.52 -8.96 -13.81
C SER A 94 6.24 -9.97 -12.70
N LYS A 95 6.82 -11.16 -12.81
CA LYS A 95 6.69 -12.24 -11.83
C LYS A 95 8.02 -12.46 -11.10
N PRO A 96 8.27 -11.82 -9.93
CA PRO A 96 9.41 -12.10 -9.08
C PRO A 96 9.37 -13.55 -8.58
N LEU A 97 10.50 -14.24 -8.63
CA LEU A 97 10.62 -15.63 -8.17
C LEU A 97 11.39 -15.76 -6.86
N ASN A 98 11.98 -14.66 -6.38
CA ASN A 98 12.76 -14.64 -5.16
C ASN A 98 12.15 -13.67 -4.16
N PHE A 99 12.10 -14.08 -2.91
CA PHE A 99 11.70 -13.26 -1.77
C PHE A 99 12.85 -13.26 -0.75
N LYS A 100 13.27 -12.08 -0.32
CA LYS A 100 14.30 -11.90 0.72
C LYS A 100 13.71 -11.10 1.86
N LEU A 101 13.80 -11.65 3.07
CA LEU A 101 13.39 -10.99 4.30
C LEU A 101 14.64 -10.62 5.11
N GLU A 102 14.79 -9.33 5.43
CA GLU A 102 15.79 -8.82 6.36
C GLU A 102 15.09 -8.22 7.58
N LEU A 103 15.41 -8.74 8.76
CA LEU A 103 14.82 -8.28 10.02
C LEU A 103 15.62 -7.13 10.60
N PRO A 104 14.98 -6.09 11.15
CA PRO A 104 15.66 -5.03 11.89
C PRO A 104 16.46 -5.59 13.06
N GLN A 105 17.60 -4.97 13.35
CA GLN A 105 18.48 -5.35 14.47
C GLN A 105 18.43 -4.34 15.63
N SER A 106 17.51 -3.40 15.61
CA SER A 106 17.39 -2.38 16.65
C SER A 106 16.86 -2.95 17.98
N GLU A 107 17.22 -2.33 19.08
CA GLU A 107 16.75 -2.75 20.42
C GLU A 107 15.24 -2.56 20.55
N GLU A 108 14.67 -1.54 19.92
CA GLU A 108 13.23 -1.30 19.88
C GLU A 108 12.51 -2.47 19.20
N TYR A 109 13.03 -2.98 18.07
CA TYR A 109 12.44 -4.12 17.37
C TYR A 109 12.51 -5.41 18.21
N LYS A 110 13.62 -5.63 18.92
CA LYS A 110 13.77 -6.79 19.82
C LYS A 110 12.79 -6.75 21.01
N ALA A 111 12.44 -5.55 21.46
CA ALA A 111 11.54 -5.34 22.59
C ALA A 111 10.05 -5.43 22.22
N VAL A 112 9.71 -5.37 20.92
CA VAL A 112 8.31 -5.39 20.46
C VAL A 112 7.70 -6.78 20.68
N SER A 113 6.55 -6.82 21.34
CA SER A 113 5.70 -8.01 21.42
C SER A 113 4.71 -8.02 20.27
N ILE A 114 4.89 -8.92 19.32
CA ILE A 114 4.01 -9.08 18.15
C ILE A 114 2.91 -10.08 18.47
N ASN A 115 1.67 -9.61 18.56
CA ASN A 115 0.50 -10.48 18.71
C ASN A 115 -0.14 -10.71 17.32
N LEU A 116 0.03 -11.91 16.80
CA LEU A 116 -0.46 -12.26 15.45
C LEU A 116 -1.99 -12.12 15.31
N LYS A 117 -2.76 -12.35 16.38
CA LYS A 117 -4.24 -12.23 16.32
C LYS A 117 -4.69 -10.78 16.14
N THR A 118 -4.02 -9.84 16.79
CA THR A 118 -4.30 -8.41 16.63
C THR A 118 -3.71 -7.88 15.33
N LEU A 119 -2.48 -8.28 15.01
CA LEU A 119 -1.78 -7.85 13.80
C LEU A 119 -2.59 -8.16 12.52
N HIS A 120 -3.11 -9.39 12.37
CA HIS A 120 -3.93 -9.74 11.20
C HIS A 120 -5.17 -8.87 11.07
N LYS A 121 -5.87 -8.60 12.18
CA LYS A 121 -7.05 -7.73 12.18
C LYS A 121 -6.68 -6.27 11.84
N GLU A 122 -5.56 -5.80 12.37
CA GLU A 122 -5.07 -4.44 12.14
C GLU A 122 -4.65 -4.22 10.69
N VAL A 123 -3.85 -5.14 10.14
CA VAL A 123 -3.42 -5.09 8.74
C VAL A 123 -4.62 -5.19 7.81
N HIS A 124 -5.52 -6.15 8.02
CA HIS A 124 -6.74 -6.27 7.20
C HIS A 124 -7.57 -4.99 7.25
N LYS A 125 -7.78 -4.41 8.43
CA LYS A 125 -8.51 -3.15 8.57
C LYS A 125 -7.79 -1.99 7.91
N ALA A 126 -6.46 -1.93 8.02
CA ALA A 126 -5.64 -0.90 7.40
C ALA A 126 -5.71 -0.92 5.87
N GLU A 127 -5.74 -2.12 5.28
CA GLU A 127 -5.70 -2.30 3.82
C GLU A 127 -7.10 -2.34 3.18
N SER A 128 -8.12 -2.80 3.90
CA SER A 128 -9.50 -2.98 3.37
C SER A 128 -10.48 -1.86 3.73
N SER A 129 -10.14 -0.94 4.64
CA SER A 129 -11.05 0.14 5.00
C SER A 129 -11.13 1.19 3.88
N ARG A 130 -12.33 1.27 3.32
CA ARG A 130 -12.78 2.35 2.45
C ARG A 130 -13.09 3.60 3.28
#